data_990f951af37dedb6f39d67e8dfee1a0d
#
_entry.id   990f951af37dedb6f39d67e8dfee1a0d
#
_cell.length_a   1.000
_cell.length_b   1.000
_cell.length_c   1.000
_cell.angle_alpha   90.00
_cell.angle_beta   90.00
_cell.angle_gamma   90.00
#
_symmetry.space_group_name_H-M   'P 1'
#
loop_
_entity.id
_entity.type
_entity.pdbx_description
1 polymer ?
#
loop_
_entity_poly.entity_id
_entity_poly.type
_entity_poly.pdbx_seq_one_letter_code
_entity_poly.pdbx_strand_id
1 'polypeptide(L)'
;MTQHNTIKLFEAKKVRTIWDDKDEKWYFSIVDVVAVLTDSPNPRKYWSVLKTRLKKEGSELTTNCSQLKMKSADGKMYLTDVADTQQLLRLIQSIPSPKAEPFKQWMAQVATERLNQMQDPELSINQALVDYKRLGYSDNWINQRLKSIEIRKDLTDEWKRHGLQEGVQFATLTDIIYQTWSDMTAKEYKQFKGLKKENLRDNMTNKELVLNMLAELSTKEISESKNPETFREHMDLSLIHI
;
A
#
# COMPACT_ATOMS: atom_id res chain seq x y z
N MET A 1 3.97 1.33 -2.66
CA MET A 1 5.13 1.71 -3.49
C MET A 1 4.60 2.63 -4.59
N THR A 2 4.94 3.89 -4.55
CA THR A 2 4.61 4.80 -5.64
C THR A 2 5.38 4.39 -6.91
N GLN A 3 4.85 4.69 -8.08
CA GLN A 3 5.50 4.46 -9.39
C GLN A 3 6.97 4.94 -9.40
N HIS A 4 7.30 5.95 -8.59
CA HIS A 4 8.64 6.52 -8.45
C HIS A 4 9.66 5.57 -7.78
N ASN A 5 9.23 4.71 -6.84
CA ASN A 5 10.12 3.76 -6.17
C ASN A 5 10.37 2.50 -7.02
N THR A 6 9.41 2.13 -7.85
CA THR A 6 9.52 0.98 -8.76
C THR A 6 10.52 1.26 -9.88
N ILE A 7 10.62 2.52 -10.34
CA ILE A 7 11.57 2.94 -11.36
C ILE A 7 13.02 2.93 -10.82
N LYS A 8 13.24 3.29 -9.55
CA LYS A 8 14.57 3.24 -8.91
C LYS A 8 15.10 1.81 -8.74
N LEU A 9 14.23 0.83 -8.59
CA LEU A 9 14.61 -0.58 -8.45
C LEU A 9 15.21 -1.19 -9.73
N PHE A 10 14.95 -0.60 -10.90
CA PHE A 10 15.36 -1.14 -12.18
C PHE A 10 16.30 -0.21 -12.97
N GLU A 11 17.07 0.66 -12.30
CA GLU A 11 18.14 1.49 -12.92
C GLU A 11 17.72 2.18 -14.23
N ALA A 12 16.65 2.95 -14.23
CA ALA A 12 16.14 3.69 -15.39
C ALA A 12 15.75 2.84 -16.62
N LYS A 13 15.85 1.53 -16.57
CA LYS A 13 15.31 0.66 -17.64
C LYS A 13 13.79 0.53 -17.50
N LYS A 14 13.07 0.71 -18.62
CA LYS A 14 11.62 0.70 -18.64
C LYS A 14 11.07 -0.72 -18.47
N VAL A 15 10.67 -1.07 -17.25
CA VAL A 15 9.80 -2.23 -16.99
C VAL A 15 8.36 -1.77 -17.13
N ARG A 16 7.61 -2.38 -18.05
CA ARG A 16 6.18 -2.06 -18.20
C ARG A 16 5.42 -2.53 -16.98
N THR A 17 4.56 -1.64 -16.48
CA THR A 17 3.68 -1.89 -15.35
C THR A 17 2.24 -1.58 -15.72
N ILE A 18 1.30 -2.26 -15.08
CA ILE A 18 -0.12 -2.00 -15.20
C ILE A 18 -0.76 -2.08 -13.81
N TRP A 19 -1.67 -1.15 -13.55
CA TRP A 19 -2.51 -1.20 -12.37
C TRP A 19 -3.79 -1.99 -12.68
N ASP A 20 -4.15 -2.93 -11.83
CA ASP A 20 -5.42 -3.64 -11.89
C ASP A 20 -6.36 -3.10 -10.82
N ASP A 21 -7.45 -2.45 -11.26
CA ASP A 21 -8.41 -1.82 -10.36
C ASP A 21 -9.26 -2.84 -9.59
N LYS A 22 -9.39 -4.07 -10.10
CA LYS A 22 -10.17 -5.13 -9.47
C LYS A 22 -9.39 -5.75 -8.30
N ASP A 23 -8.12 -6.05 -8.54
CA ASP A 23 -7.25 -6.68 -7.55
C ASP A 23 -6.53 -5.64 -6.66
N GLU A 24 -6.67 -4.34 -7.01
CA GLU A 24 -5.96 -3.21 -6.37
C GLU A 24 -4.44 -3.44 -6.27
N LYS A 25 -3.84 -3.95 -7.37
CA LYS A 25 -2.43 -4.35 -7.43
C LYS A 25 -1.72 -3.81 -8.66
N TRP A 26 -0.42 -3.55 -8.49
CA TRP A 26 0.50 -3.35 -9.60
C TRP A 26 1.00 -4.68 -10.11
N TYR A 27 0.94 -4.84 -11.43
CA TYR A 27 1.53 -5.96 -12.15
C TYR A 27 2.69 -5.50 -13.04
N PHE A 28 3.73 -6.31 -13.09
CA PHE A 28 4.99 -6.06 -13.78
C PHE A 28 5.20 -7.07 -14.89
N SER A 29 5.66 -6.60 -16.07
CA SER A 29 6.05 -7.49 -17.17
C SER A 29 7.26 -8.34 -16.78
N ILE A 30 7.08 -9.65 -16.70
CA ILE A 30 8.16 -10.59 -16.33
C ILE A 30 9.29 -10.56 -17.35
N VAL A 31 8.95 -10.48 -18.64
CA VAL A 31 9.95 -10.44 -19.70
C VAL A 31 10.84 -9.20 -19.61
N ASP A 32 10.26 -8.05 -19.25
CA ASP A 32 11.05 -6.81 -19.09
C ASP A 32 11.97 -6.88 -17.87
N VAL A 33 11.50 -7.46 -16.77
CA VAL A 33 12.32 -7.71 -15.56
C VAL A 33 13.48 -8.64 -15.87
N VAL A 34 13.23 -9.74 -16.59
CA VAL A 34 14.26 -10.68 -17.04
C VAL A 34 15.26 -9.96 -17.93
N ALA A 35 14.81 -9.10 -18.86
CA ALA A 35 15.70 -8.33 -19.72
C ALA A 35 16.64 -7.40 -18.94
N VAL A 36 16.14 -6.79 -17.87
CA VAL A 36 16.95 -5.92 -16.99
C VAL A 36 17.97 -6.71 -16.19
N LEU A 37 17.59 -7.88 -15.69
CA LEU A 37 18.38 -8.62 -14.71
C LEU A 37 19.32 -9.69 -15.32
N THR A 38 19.28 -9.97 -16.64
CA THR A 38 20.01 -11.11 -17.19
C THR A 38 20.91 -10.82 -18.37
N ASP A 39 20.93 -9.63 -18.97
CA ASP A 39 21.61 -9.35 -20.24
C ASP A 39 21.30 -10.36 -21.36
N SER A 40 20.23 -11.11 -21.22
CA SER A 40 19.88 -12.12 -22.23
C SER A 40 19.53 -11.43 -23.56
N PRO A 41 20.11 -11.86 -24.69
CA PRO A 41 19.72 -11.35 -26.00
C PRO A 41 18.29 -11.73 -26.37
N ASN A 42 17.70 -12.73 -25.69
CA ASN A 42 16.31 -13.14 -25.87
C ASN A 42 15.62 -13.38 -24.53
N PRO A 43 15.13 -12.32 -23.86
CA PRO A 43 14.45 -12.42 -22.57
C PRO A 43 13.22 -13.31 -22.57
N ARG A 44 12.48 -13.40 -23.70
CA ARG A 44 11.30 -14.27 -23.82
C ARG A 44 11.70 -15.74 -23.75
N LYS A 45 12.77 -16.13 -24.47
CA LYS A 45 13.28 -17.50 -24.44
C LYS A 45 13.83 -17.83 -23.06
N TYR A 46 14.56 -16.90 -22.44
CA TYR A 46 15.05 -17.05 -21.06
C TYR A 46 13.89 -17.31 -20.08
N TRP A 47 12.84 -16.48 -20.14
CA TRP A 47 11.65 -16.68 -19.31
C TRP A 47 10.98 -18.04 -19.53
N SER A 48 10.82 -18.47 -20.77
CA SER A 48 10.24 -19.78 -21.08
C SER A 48 11.02 -20.93 -20.45
N VAL A 49 12.36 -20.89 -20.52
CA VAL A 49 13.24 -21.90 -19.88
C VAL A 49 13.14 -21.83 -18.37
N LEU A 50 13.22 -20.63 -17.79
CA LEU A 50 13.08 -20.42 -16.34
C LEU A 50 11.72 -20.91 -15.83
N LYS A 51 10.64 -20.58 -16.51
CA LYS A 51 9.27 -21.03 -16.20
C LYS A 51 9.17 -22.56 -16.17
N THR A 52 9.77 -23.23 -17.16
CA THR A 52 9.80 -24.70 -17.22
C THR A 52 10.57 -25.30 -16.06
N ARG A 53 11.72 -24.71 -15.68
CA ARG A 53 12.51 -25.15 -14.54
C ARG A 53 11.75 -24.99 -13.24
N LEU A 54 11.19 -23.81 -12.97
CA LEU A 54 10.41 -23.53 -11.77
C LEU A 54 9.19 -24.45 -11.64
N LYS A 55 8.55 -24.78 -12.77
CA LYS A 55 7.43 -25.75 -12.77
C LYS A 55 7.89 -27.13 -12.36
N LYS A 56 9.04 -27.59 -12.83
CA LYS A 56 9.62 -28.90 -12.43
C LYS A 56 10.02 -28.93 -10.96
N GLU A 57 10.45 -27.81 -10.41
CA GLU A 57 10.78 -27.63 -8.99
C GLU A 57 9.54 -27.52 -8.09
N GLY A 58 8.32 -27.62 -8.65
CA GLY A 58 7.07 -27.46 -7.89
C GLY A 58 6.77 -26.05 -7.42
N SER A 59 7.43 -25.04 -8.02
CA SER A 59 7.21 -23.65 -7.65
C SER A 59 5.83 -23.14 -8.08
N GLU A 60 5.04 -22.67 -7.15
CA GLU A 60 3.72 -22.04 -7.39
C GLU A 60 3.82 -20.75 -8.22
N LEU A 61 5.01 -20.15 -8.34
CA LEU A 61 5.24 -18.93 -9.13
C LEU A 61 4.80 -19.07 -10.59
N THR A 62 4.87 -20.27 -11.15
CA THR A 62 4.54 -20.52 -12.56
C THR A 62 3.07 -20.86 -12.76
N THR A 63 2.40 -21.34 -11.73
CA THR A 63 0.98 -21.70 -11.77
C THR A 63 0.10 -20.45 -11.62
N ASN A 64 0.58 -19.45 -10.89
CA ASN A 64 -0.16 -18.22 -10.56
C ASN A 64 0.27 -17.00 -11.40
N CYS A 65 1.08 -17.16 -12.45
CA CYS A 65 1.39 -16.06 -13.36
C CYS A 65 0.14 -15.66 -14.16
N SER A 66 -0.31 -14.43 -13.94
CA SER A 66 -1.41 -13.84 -14.70
C SER A 66 -0.93 -13.38 -16.09
N GLN A 67 -1.84 -13.30 -17.05
CA GLN A 67 -1.58 -12.70 -18.35
C GLN A 67 -2.46 -11.46 -18.54
N LEU A 68 -1.82 -10.33 -18.77
CA LEU A 68 -2.50 -9.06 -19.02
C LEU A 68 -2.11 -8.49 -20.39
N LYS A 69 -3.03 -7.77 -21.01
CA LYS A 69 -2.74 -7.04 -22.27
C LYS A 69 -1.87 -5.82 -21.93
N MET A 70 -0.65 -5.80 -22.46
CA MET A 70 0.29 -4.69 -22.29
C MET A 70 0.71 -4.13 -23.63
N LYS A 71 0.88 -2.80 -23.70
CA LYS A 71 1.34 -2.10 -24.90
C LYS A 71 2.80 -2.48 -25.19
N SER A 72 3.10 -2.88 -26.41
CA SER A 72 4.45 -3.19 -26.89
C SER A 72 5.09 -1.97 -27.59
N ALA A 73 6.38 -2.07 -27.94
CA ALA A 73 7.10 -1.00 -28.62
C ALA A 73 6.52 -0.65 -30.01
N ASP A 74 5.86 -1.60 -30.65
CA ASP A 74 5.14 -1.40 -31.93
C ASP A 74 3.77 -0.72 -31.78
N GLY A 75 3.39 -0.34 -30.54
CA GLY A 75 2.12 0.31 -30.21
C GLY A 75 0.94 -0.65 -30.05
N LYS A 76 1.08 -1.93 -30.38
CA LYS A 76 0.02 -2.93 -30.27
C LYS A 76 -0.07 -3.53 -28.86
N MET A 77 -1.25 -4.07 -28.53
CA MET A 77 -1.50 -4.73 -27.24
C MET A 77 -1.30 -6.24 -27.38
N TYR A 78 -0.42 -6.80 -26.53
CA TYR A 78 -0.16 -8.25 -26.50
C TYR A 78 -0.39 -8.80 -25.10
N LEU A 79 -0.89 -10.03 -25.04
CA LEU A 79 -0.90 -10.80 -23.79
C LEU A 79 0.54 -11.02 -23.33
N THR A 80 0.81 -10.59 -22.11
CA THR A 80 2.15 -10.61 -21.51
C THR A 80 2.06 -11.27 -20.16
N ASP A 81 2.96 -12.22 -19.87
CA ASP A 81 3.09 -12.79 -18.53
C ASP A 81 3.50 -11.69 -17.55
N VAL A 82 2.72 -11.55 -16.49
CA VAL A 82 2.92 -10.53 -15.45
C VAL A 82 2.99 -11.16 -14.07
N ALA A 83 3.63 -10.47 -13.16
CA ALA A 83 3.73 -10.83 -11.76
C ALA A 83 3.34 -9.64 -10.87
N ASP A 84 2.68 -9.89 -9.76
CA ASP A 84 2.52 -8.90 -8.71
C ASP A 84 3.85 -8.71 -7.94
N THR A 85 3.89 -7.77 -7.00
CA THR A 85 5.13 -7.45 -6.24
C THR A 85 5.70 -8.68 -5.51
N GLN A 86 4.85 -9.50 -4.89
CA GLN A 86 5.29 -10.68 -4.15
C GLN A 86 5.88 -11.75 -5.08
N GLN A 87 5.17 -12.04 -6.15
CA GLN A 87 5.61 -13.00 -7.18
C GLN A 87 6.91 -12.54 -7.84
N LEU A 88 7.02 -11.22 -8.10
CA LEU A 88 8.22 -10.62 -8.68
C LEU A 88 9.45 -10.79 -7.79
N LEU A 89 9.33 -10.49 -6.49
CA LEU A 89 10.43 -10.65 -5.53
C LEU A 89 10.90 -12.12 -5.44
N ARG A 90 9.96 -13.08 -5.44
CA ARG A 90 10.30 -14.51 -5.48
C ARG A 90 10.97 -14.92 -6.78
N LEU A 91 10.48 -14.39 -7.93
CA LEU A 91 11.06 -14.66 -9.24
C LEU A 91 12.51 -14.20 -9.32
N ILE A 92 12.82 -13.00 -8.81
CA ILE A 92 14.17 -12.43 -8.83
C ILE A 92 15.16 -13.33 -8.05
N GLN A 93 14.74 -13.91 -6.95
CA GLN A 93 15.58 -14.87 -6.20
C GLN A 93 15.96 -16.10 -7.04
N SER A 94 15.09 -16.51 -7.96
CA SER A 94 15.30 -17.66 -8.84
C SER A 94 16.15 -17.38 -10.08
N ILE A 95 16.51 -16.13 -10.35
CA ILE A 95 17.32 -15.73 -11.49
C ILE A 95 18.81 -15.88 -11.14
N PRO A 96 19.56 -16.84 -11.75
CA PRO A 96 21.00 -17.02 -11.52
C PRO A 96 21.78 -16.03 -12.40
N SER A 97 21.75 -14.77 -12.05
CA SER A 97 22.47 -13.72 -12.78
C SER A 97 23.21 -12.80 -11.81
N PRO A 98 24.47 -12.42 -12.10
CA PRO A 98 25.21 -11.43 -11.30
C PRO A 98 24.47 -10.08 -11.20
N LYS A 99 23.68 -9.70 -12.21
CA LYS A 99 22.88 -8.47 -12.17
C LYS A 99 21.68 -8.55 -11.22
N ALA A 100 21.22 -9.73 -10.87
CA ALA A 100 20.19 -9.93 -9.86
C ALA A 100 20.74 -9.88 -8.43
N GLU A 101 22.05 -10.03 -8.25
CA GLU A 101 22.70 -10.15 -6.94
C GLU A 101 22.52 -8.89 -6.06
N PRO A 102 22.74 -7.66 -6.54
CA PRO A 102 22.50 -6.46 -5.73
C PRO A 102 21.07 -6.36 -5.24
N PHE A 103 20.11 -6.85 -6.05
CA PHE A 103 18.70 -6.86 -5.67
C PHE A 103 18.40 -7.91 -4.59
N LYS A 104 19.03 -9.09 -4.69
CA LYS A 104 18.92 -10.14 -3.66
C LYS A 104 19.49 -9.68 -2.31
N GLN A 105 20.63 -9.00 -2.35
CA GLN A 105 21.26 -8.40 -1.16
C GLN A 105 20.35 -7.34 -0.52
N TRP A 106 19.78 -6.45 -1.33
CA TRP A 106 18.82 -5.47 -0.85
C TRP A 106 17.59 -6.13 -0.21
N MET A 107 17.04 -7.21 -0.80
CA MET A 107 15.92 -7.94 -0.19
C MET A 107 16.32 -8.56 1.16
N ALA A 108 17.51 -9.13 1.27
CA ALA A 108 18.04 -9.68 2.51
C ALA A 108 18.18 -8.59 3.58
N GLN A 109 18.70 -7.41 3.20
CA GLN A 109 18.80 -6.26 4.10
C GLN A 109 17.42 -5.81 4.60
N VAL A 110 16.45 -5.59 3.70
CA VAL A 110 15.08 -5.19 4.08
C VAL A 110 14.44 -6.22 5.01
N ALA A 111 14.62 -7.51 4.75
CA ALA A 111 14.11 -8.57 5.62
C ALA A 111 14.78 -8.51 7.01
N THR A 112 16.10 -8.32 7.08
CA THR A 112 16.82 -8.19 8.35
C THR A 112 16.38 -6.96 9.13
N GLU A 113 16.25 -5.81 8.47
CA GLU A 113 15.73 -4.58 9.08
C GLU A 113 14.33 -4.80 9.67
N ARG A 114 13.46 -5.51 8.94
CA ARG A 114 12.12 -5.84 9.44
C ARG A 114 12.15 -6.76 10.66
N LEU A 115 13.02 -7.77 10.68
CA LEU A 115 13.19 -8.65 11.84
C LEU A 115 13.67 -7.87 13.07
N ASN A 116 14.64 -6.95 12.89
CA ASN A 116 15.12 -6.07 13.97
C ASN A 116 13.99 -5.17 14.49
N GLN A 117 13.18 -4.58 13.62
CA GLN A 117 12.01 -3.78 14.00
C GLN A 117 10.93 -4.59 14.73
N MET A 118 10.85 -5.90 14.51
CA MET A 118 9.93 -6.77 15.27
C MET A 118 10.44 -7.05 16.69
N GLN A 119 11.75 -7.04 16.88
CA GLN A 119 12.39 -7.19 18.19
C GLN A 119 12.40 -5.87 18.97
N ASP A 120 12.62 -4.76 18.28
CA ASP A 120 12.62 -3.40 18.82
C ASP A 120 11.63 -2.51 18.05
N PRO A 121 10.39 -2.36 18.54
CA PRO A 121 9.35 -1.57 17.86
C PRO A 121 9.70 -0.08 17.70
N GLU A 122 10.57 0.49 18.53
CA GLU A 122 11.02 1.89 18.42
C GLU A 122 11.71 2.14 17.08
N LEU A 123 12.43 1.16 16.54
CA LEU A 123 13.05 1.24 15.22
C LEU A 123 12.01 1.46 14.10
N SER A 124 10.82 0.89 14.23
CA SER A 124 9.72 1.11 13.26
C SER A 124 9.20 2.55 13.31
N ILE A 125 9.10 3.13 14.50
CA ILE A 125 8.67 4.53 14.69
C ILE A 125 9.72 5.47 14.09
N ASN A 126 11.00 5.25 14.40
CA ASN A 126 12.11 6.04 13.88
C ASN A 126 12.19 5.93 12.35
N GLN A 127 12.01 4.74 11.79
CA GLN A 127 11.97 4.55 10.35
C GLN A 127 10.82 5.31 9.69
N ALA A 128 9.64 5.32 10.31
CA ALA A 128 8.49 6.08 9.79
C ALA A 128 8.78 7.59 9.73
N LEU A 129 9.45 8.16 10.76
CA LEU A 129 9.86 9.56 10.77
C LEU A 129 10.84 9.87 9.63
N VAL A 130 11.83 9.01 9.43
CA VAL A 130 12.82 9.14 8.35
C VAL A 130 12.12 9.07 6.97
N ASP A 131 11.17 8.14 6.81
CA ASP A 131 10.44 7.97 5.56
C ASP A 131 9.56 9.17 5.24
N TYR A 132 8.85 9.75 6.21
CA TYR A 132 8.08 10.98 6.01
C TYR A 132 8.99 12.17 5.64
N LYS A 133 10.13 12.32 6.30
CA LYS A 133 11.11 13.37 5.93
C LYS A 133 11.64 13.19 4.51
N ARG A 134 11.97 11.95 4.12
CA ARG A 134 12.42 11.62 2.74
C ARG A 134 11.35 11.92 1.69
N LEU A 135 10.07 11.79 2.03
CA LEU A 135 8.94 12.16 1.18
C LEU A 135 8.70 13.67 1.11
N GLY A 136 9.45 14.48 1.86
CA GLY A 136 9.38 15.94 1.83
C GLY A 136 8.39 16.56 2.81
N TYR A 137 7.83 15.78 3.74
CA TYR A 137 6.93 16.31 4.76
C TYR A 137 7.70 17.12 5.82
N SER A 138 7.11 18.24 6.25
CA SER A 138 7.67 19.07 7.32
C SER A 138 7.51 18.40 8.68
N ASP A 139 8.37 18.75 9.65
CA ASP A 139 8.27 18.23 11.02
C ASP A 139 6.90 18.56 11.64
N ASN A 140 6.34 19.74 11.36
CA ASN A 140 5.01 20.10 11.83
C ASN A 140 3.93 19.17 11.29
N TRP A 141 3.98 18.85 9.98
CA TRP A 141 3.04 17.90 9.37
C TRP A 141 3.20 16.50 9.96
N ILE A 142 4.44 16.04 10.15
CA ILE A 142 4.74 14.72 10.72
C ILE A 142 4.16 14.61 12.14
N ASN A 143 4.34 15.62 12.98
CA ASN A 143 3.78 15.66 14.32
C ASN A 143 2.24 15.63 14.31
N GLN A 144 1.60 16.37 13.42
CA GLN A 144 0.14 16.31 13.23
C GLN A 144 -0.32 14.90 12.78
N ARG A 145 0.43 14.30 11.87
CA ARG A 145 0.10 12.95 11.38
C ARG A 145 0.22 11.89 12.47
N LEU A 146 1.25 11.94 13.29
CA LEU A 146 1.41 11.03 14.44
C LEU A 146 0.26 11.20 15.43
N LYS A 147 -0.11 12.44 15.77
CA LYS A 147 -1.24 12.72 16.64
C LYS A 147 -2.57 12.21 16.07
N SER A 148 -2.75 12.29 14.74
CA SER A 148 -3.93 11.75 14.07
C SER A 148 -4.01 10.21 14.14
N ILE A 149 -2.87 9.51 14.25
CA ILE A 149 -2.85 8.06 14.46
C ILE A 149 -3.30 7.72 15.88
N GLU A 150 -2.82 8.45 16.87
CA GLU A 150 -3.19 8.29 18.28
C GLU A 150 -4.70 8.49 18.47
N ILE A 151 -5.22 9.64 18.04
CA ILE A 151 -6.66 9.96 18.15
C ILE A 151 -7.53 8.89 17.46
N ARG A 152 -7.11 8.45 16.26
CA ARG A 152 -7.82 7.39 15.55
C ARG A 152 -7.84 6.07 16.31
N LYS A 153 -6.70 5.72 16.93
CA LYS A 153 -6.60 4.51 17.73
C LYS A 153 -7.55 4.60 18.94
N ASP A 154 -7.53 5.70 19.66
CA ASP A 154 -8.41 5.93 20.81
C ASP A 154 -9.89 5.80 20.44
N LEU A 155 -10.30 6.38 19.31
CA LEU A 155 -11.68 6.25 18.82
C LEU A 155 -12.03 4.81 18.46
N THR A 156 -11.14 4.09 17.81
CA THR A 156 -11.39 2.68 17.45
C THR A 156 -11.40 1.76 18.67
N ASP A 157 -10.60 2.05 19.67
CA ASP A 157 -10.61 1.32 20.94
C ASP A 157 -11.90 1.60 21.73
N GLU A 158 -12.42 2.83 21.67
CA GLU A 158 -13.76 3.17 22.20
C GLU A 158 -14.86 2.37 21.50
N TRP A 159 -14.84 2.28 20.16
CA TRP A 159 -15.80 1.46 19.42
C TRP A 159 -15.73 -0.03 19.81
N LYS A 160 -14.52 -0.57 20.02
CA LYS A 160 -14.32 -1.94 20.51
C LYS A 160 -14.89 -2.14 21.90
N ARG A 161 -14.70 -1.16 22.78
CA ARG A 161 -15.25 -1.17 24.15
C ARG A 161 -16.78 -1.31 24.16
N HIS A 162 -17.47 -0.74 23.17
CA HIS A 162 -18.89 -0.86 22.95
C HIS A 162 -19.30 -2.12 22.15
N GLY A 163 -18.38 -3.04 21.88
CA GLY A 163 -18.66 -4.30 21.20
C GLY A 163 -18.87 -4.18 19.70
N LEU A 164 -18.51 -3.03 19.08
CA LEU A 164 -18.58 -2.87 17.64
C LEU A 164 -17.52 -3.75 16.95
N GLN A 165 -17.93 -4.34 15.82
CA GLN A 165 -17.06 -5.22 15.07
C GLN A 165 -16.22 -4.46 14.05
N GLU A 166 -14.93 -4.80 13.97
CA GLU A 166 -14.06 -4.32 12.91
C GLU A 166 -14.60 -4.71 11.51
N GLY A 167 -14.18 -3.97 10.50
CA GLY A 167 -14.64 -4.17 9.13
C GLY A 167 -15.79 -3.23 8.78
N VAL A 168 -16.98 -3.76 8.48
CA VAL A 168 -18.08 -2.96 7.93
C VAL A 168 -18.56 -1.86 8.87
N GLN A 169 -18.72 -2.14 10.17
CA GLN A 169 -19.19 -1.12 11.12
C GLN A 169 -18.19 0.03 11.27
N PHE A 170 -16.91 -0.28 11.41
CA PHE A 170 -15.85 0.74 11.50
C PHE A 170 -15.72 1.55 10.21
N ALA A 171 -15.87 0.90 9.05
CA ALA A 171 -15.86 1.58 7.76
C ALA A 171 -17.03 2.55 7.64
N THR A 172 -18.24 2.12 8.01
CA THR A 172 -19.44 2.97 7.97
C THR A 172 -19.31 4.20 8.87
N LEU A 173 -18.86 4.01 10.13
CA LEU A 173 -18.66 5.14 11.05
C LEU A 173 -17.55 6.07 10.56
N THR A 174 -16.50 5.52 9.94
CA THR A 174 -15.44 6.32 9.32
C THR A 174 -15.99 7.16 8.16
N ASP A 175 -16.82 6.58 7.29
CA ASP A 175 -17.42 7.31 6.18
C ASP A 175 -18.33 8.45 6.68
N ILE A 176 -19.10 8.22 7.74
CA ILE A 176 -19.93 9.25 8.39
C ILE A 176 -19.03 10.40 8.89
N ILE A 177 -17.95 10.09 9.61
CA ILE A 177 -16.99 11.10 10.09
C ILE A 177 -16.41 11.91 8.93
N TYR A 178 -16.03 11.27 7.83
CA TYR A 178 -15.55 11.99 6.65
C TYR A 178 -16.64 12.91 6.04
N GLN A 179 -17.87 12.44 5.97
CA GLN A 179 -18.99 13.23 5.45
C GLN A 179 -19.28 14.48 6.27
N THR A 180 -19.07 14.47 7.59
CA THR A 180 -19.34 15.65 8.45
C THR A 180 -18.48 16.87 8.11
N TRP A 181 -17.26 16.69 7.57
CA TRP A 181 -16.37 17.80 7.28
C TRP A 181 -15.99 17.94 5.80
N SER A 182 -16.21 16.92 4.97
CA SER A 182 -15.82 16.93 3.56
C SER A 182 -16.98 16.72 2.58
N ASP A 183 -18.19 16.41 3.07
CA ASP A 183 -19.38 16.01 2.29
C ASP A 183 -19.14 14.74 1.43
N MET A 184 -18.09 13.96 1.73
CA MET A 184 -17.69 12.76 0.98
C MET A 184 -17.39 11.61 1.93
N THR A 185 -17.65 10.38 1.48
CA THR A 185 -17.10 9.18 2.14
C THR A 185 -15.58 9.14 2.02
N ALA A 186 -14.91 8.35 2.85
CA ALA A 186 -13.45 8.18 2.78
C ALA A 186 -13.00 7.69 1.39
N LYS A 187 -13.79 6.83 0.75
CA LYS A 187 -13.53 6.33 -0.62
C LYS A 187 -13.66 7.43 -1.67
N GLU A 188 -14.72 8.22 -1.62
CA GLU A 188 -14.94 9.35 -2.53
C GLU A 188 -13.87 10.42 -2.36
N TYR A 189 -13.49 10.72 -1.12
CA TYR A 189 -12.43 11.69 -0.84
C TYR A 189 -11.07 11.21 -1.34
N LYS A 190 -10.79 9.90 -1.25
CA LYS A 190 -9.59 9.29 -1.84
C LYS A 190 -9.57 9.42 -3.37
N GLN A 191 -10.73 9.22 -4.02
CA GLN A 191 -10.87 9.41 -5.47
C GLN A 191 -10.73 10.89 -5.87
N PHE A 192 -11.35 11.81 -5.12
CA PHE A 192 -11.21 13.26 -5.32
C PHE A 192 -9.75 13.69 -5.30
N LYS A 193 -8.93 13.11 -4.42
CA LYS A 193 -7.48 13.36 -4.37
C LYS A 193 -6.68 12.62 -5.46
N GLY A 194 -7.32 11.85 -6.34
CA GLY A 194 -6.65 11.09 -7.41
C GLY A 194 -5.80 9.93 -6.90
N LEU A 195 -6.04 9.46 -5.68
CA LEU A 195 -5.26 8.39 -5.04
C LEU A 195 -5.81 7.01 -5.44
N LYS A 196 -4.91 6.04 -5.60
CA LYS A 196 -5.26 4.64 -5.88
C LYS A 196 -5.02 3.77 -4.65
N LYS A 197 -3.75 3.41 -4.39
CA LYS A 197 -3.35 2.55 -3.27
C LYS A 197 -2.77 3.33 -2.09
N GLU A 198 -2.43 4.58 -2.32
CA GLU A 198 -1.82 5.46 -1.34
C GLU A 198 -2.72 5.62 -0.11
N ASN A 199 -2.10 5.81 1.06
CA ASN A 199 -2.85 6.11 2.27
C ASN A 199 -3.47 7.50 2.15
N LEU A 200 -4.79 7.59 2.37
CA LEU A 200 -5.51 8.85 2.24
C LEU A 200 -4.97 9.93 3.20
N ARG A 201 -4.72 9.56 4.46
CA ARG A 201 -4.26 10.52 5.47
C ARG A 201 -2.84 11.01 5.25
N ASP A 202 -1.99 10.20 4.63
CA ASP A 202 -0.64 10.62 4.25
C ASP A 202 -0.63 11.63 3.08
N ASN A 203 -1.78 11.81 2.42
CA ASN A 203 -1.98 12.77 1.34
C ASN A 203 -2.90 13.94 1.75
N MET A 204 -3.13 14.12 3.05
CA MET A 204 -3.87 15.24 3.61
C MET A 204 -2.95 16.43 3.91
N THR A 205 -3.47 17.63 3.72
CA THR A 205 -2.87 18.86 4.24
C THR A 205 -3.00 18.93 5.76
N ASN A 206 -2.23 19.80 6.40
CA ASN A 206 -2.37 20.05 7.85
C ASN A 206 -3.81 20.40 8.25
N LYS A 207 -4.50 21.20 7.44
CA LYS A 207 -5.89 21.59 7.70
C LYS A 207 -6.84 20.41 7.68
N GLU A 208 -6.71 19.55 6.68
CA GLU A 208 -7.52 18.34 6.55
C GLU A 208 -7.26 17.34 7.69
N LEU A 209 -5.99 17.19 8.11
CA LEU A 209 -5.65 16.37 9.27
C LEU A 209 -6.30 16.92 10.55
N VAL A 210 -6.25 18.23 10.76
CA VAL A 210 -6.86 18.87 11.94
C VAL A 210 -8.38 18.70 11.94
N LEU A 211 -9.05 18.92 10.81
CA LEU A 211 -10.50 18.71 10.70
C LEU A 211 -10.90 17.26 10.99
N ASN A 212 -10.17 16.31 10.41
CA ASN A 212 -10.43 14.90 10.66
C ASN A 212 -10.17 14.49 12.13
N MET A 213 -9.09 15.02 12.74
CA MET A 213 -8.80 14.78 14.16
C MET A 213 -9.89 15.38 15.07
N LEU A 214 -10.38 16.58 14.75
CA LEU A 214 -11.45 17.21 15.50
C LEU A 214 -12.73 16.39 15.45
N ALA A 215 -13.11 15.91 14.25
CA ALA A 215 -14.27 15.05 14.08
C ALA A 215 -14.14 13.73 14.86
N GLU A 216 -12.98 13.07 14.78
CA GLU A 216 -12.72 11.82 15.49
C GLU A 216 -12.71 12.01 17.02
N LEU A 217 -12.09 13.09 17.52
CA LEU A 217 -12.04 13.40 18.94
C LEU A 217 -13.44 13.73 19.49
N SER A 218 -14.19 14.59 18.80
CA SER A 218 -15.55 14.94 19.21
C SER A 218 -16.48 13.70 19.23
N THR A 219 -16.37 12.84 18.23
CA THR A 219 -17.13 11.59 18.20
C THR A 219 -16.81 10.70 19.40
N LYS A 220 -15.52 10.57 19.76
CA LYS A 220 -15.07 9.80 20.91
C LYS A 220 -15.63 10.39 22.23
N GLU A 221 -15.42 11.68 22.49
CA GLU A 221 -15.88 12.34 23.71
C GLU A 221 -17.39 12.26 23.90
N ILE A 222 -18.17 12.38 22.81
CA ILE A 222 -19.61 12.25 22.86
C ILE A 222 -20.01 10.79 23.10
N SER A 223 -19.33 9.82 22.49
CA SER A 223 -19.55 8.40 22.75
C SER A 223 -19.30 8.06 24.24
N GLU A 224 -18.20 8.52 24.80
CA GLU A 224 -17.88 8.33 26.23
C GLU A 224 -18.94 8.96 27.15
N SER A 225 -19.46 10.14 26.80
CA SER A 225 -20.48 10.84 27.58
C SER A 225 -21.87 10.22 27.49
N LYS A 226 -22.29 9.77 26.30
CA LYS A 226 -23.62 9.26 26.01
C LYS A 226 -23.77 7.74 26.16
N ASN A 227 -22.64 7.02 26.19
CA ASN A 227 -22.55 5.58 26.34
C ASN A 227 -23.54 4.81 25.41
N PRO A 228 -23.42 4.95 24.06
CA PRO A 228 -24.34 4.34 23.11
C PRO A 228 -24.32 2.82 23.20
N GLU A 229 -25.49 2.17 23.18
CA GLU A 229 -25.63 0.72 23.30
C GLU A 229 -25.76 0.01 21.94
N THR A 230 -26.18 0.76 20.90
CA THR A 230 -26.45 0.18 19.59
C THR A 230 -25.60 0.82 18.49
N PHE A 231 -25.33 0.05 17.43
CA PHE A 231 -24.63 0.57 16.25
C PHE A 231 -25.30 1.81 15.65
N ARG A 232 -26.64 1.84 15.65
CA ARG A 232 -27.41 2.98 15.15
C ARG A 232 -27.14 4.25 15.96
N GLU A 233 -27.10 4.15 17.29
CA GLU A 233 -26.75 5.28 18.14
C GLU A 233 -25.33 5.79 17.87
N HIS A 234 -24.36 4.88 17.64
CA HIS A 234 -23.02 5.28 17.21
C HIS A 234 -23.02 6.03 15.87
N MET A 235 -23.86 5.62 14.91
CA MET A 235 -24.01 6.34 13.64
C MET A 235 -24.58 7.74 13.85
N ASP A 236 -25.62 7.86 14.68
CA ASP A 236 -26.28 9.15 14.97
C ASP A 236 -25.31 10.12 15.69
N LEU A 237 -24.47 9.60 16.60
CA LEU A 237 -23.43 10.39 17.28
C LEU A 237 -22.31 10.84 16.33
N SER A 238 -21.97 10.03 15.34
CA SER A 238 -20.93 10.35 14.35
C SER A 238 -21.38 11.40 13.33
N LEU A 239 -22.69 11.69 13.23
CA LEU A 239 -23.28 12.73 12.38
C LEU A 239 -23.25 14.13 13.02
N ILE A 240 -22.65 14.28 14.21
CA ILE A 240 -22.63 15.58 14.88
C ILE A 240 -21.74 16.54 14.10
N HIS A 241 -22.39 17.58 13.60
CA HIS A 241 -21.77 18.65 12.84
C HIS A 241 -20.75 19.41 13.68
N ILE A 242 -19.57 19.55 13.12
CA ILE A 242 -18.47 20.38 13.64
C ILE A 242 -18.61 21.79 13.10
#